data_0f68c7a8ededb04c62b801e53b4163ca
#
_entry.id   0f68c7a8ededb04c62b801e53b4163ca
#
_cell.length_a   1.000
_cell.length_b   1.000
_cell.length_c   1.000
_cell.angle_alpha   90.00
_cell.angle_beta   90.00
_cell.angle_gamma   90.00
#
_symmetry.space_group_name_H-M   'P 1'
#
loop_
_entity.id
_entity.type
_entity.pdbx_description
1 polymer ?
#
loop_
_entity_poly.entity_id
_entity_poly.type
_entity_poly.pdbx_seq_one_letter_code
_entity_poly.pdbx_strand_id
1 'polypeptide(L)'
;MKEYLLDDLHLIVNHSGYMRGMIFNKWLNEILVPYVNEKRATPDQHALLICDAHVSSINEEALQTLKHNNIDMIVLPAHSTSKYQTLDVGIYSSYKDNFRRYYRGKGGLYNLLFASINAFECSFIPTKIQGA
;
A
#
# COMPACT_ATOMS: atom_id res chain seq x y z
N MET A 1 -17.45 7.64 3.29
CA MET A 1 -16.45 6.75 2.70
C MET A 1 -17.17 5.87 1.71
N LYS A 2 -16.71 5.78 0.48
CA LYS A 2 -17.21 4.84 -0.54
C LYS A 2 -16.09 3.86 -0.85
N GLU A 3 -16.45 2.61 -1.04
CA GLU A 3 -15.55 1.50 -1.32
C GLU A 3 -15.94 0.84 -2.63
N TYR A 4 -14.95 0.45 -3.40
CA TYR A 4 -15.10 -0.26 -4.66
C TYR A 4 -14.13 -1.44 -4.66
N LEU A 5 -14.65 -2.62 -4.91
CA LEU A 5 -13.89 -3.86 -5.06
C LEU A 5 -13.88 -4.21 -6.55
N LEU A 6 -12.70 -4.35 -7.11
CA LEU A 6 -12.48 -4.82 -8.47
C LEU A 6 -11.38 -5.88 -8.35
N ASP A 7 -11.73 -7.13 -8.56
CA ASP A 7 -10.84 -8.30 -8.44
C ASP A 7 -9.65 -8.08 -7.46
N ASP A 8 -8.49 -7.66 -7.95
CA ASP A 8 -7.30 -7.44 -7.11
C ASP A 8 -7.10 -5.98 -6.64
N LEU A 9 -8.09 -5.09 -6.82
CA LEU A 9 -7.98 -3.68 -6.47
C LEU A 9 -8.99 -3.27 -5.38
N HIS A 10 -8.47 -2.87 -4.22
CA HIS A 10 -9.25 -2.23 -3.16
C HIS A 10 -9.16 -0.70 -3.28
N LEU A 11 -10.27 -0.05 -3.62
CA LEU A 11 -10.35 1.40 -3.70
C LEU A 11 -11.23 1.95 -2.59
N ILE A 12 -10.66 2.81 -1.75
CA ILE A 12 -11.38 3.53 -0.70
C ILE A 12 -11.35 5.02 -1.02
N VAL A 13 -12.53 5.63 -1.11
CA VAL A 13 -12.67 7.08 -1.34
C VAL A 13 -13.06 7.77 -0.04
N ASN A 14 -12.27 8.75 0.38
CA ASN A 14 -12.56 9.61 1.51
C ASN A 14 -12.39 11.10 1.16
N HIS A 15 -12.84 12.00 2.04
CA HIS A 15 -12.80 13.44 1.80
C HIS A 15 -11.39 14.03 1.66
N SER A 16 -10.39 13.41 2.29
CA SER A 16 -9.02 13.96 2.32
C SER A 16 -8.08 13.31 1.31
N GLY A 17 -8.44 12.14 0.76
CA GLY A 17 -7.53 11.33 -0.05
C GLY A 17 -6.33 10.73 0.70
N TYR A 18 -6.21 10.99 2.02
CA TYR A 18 -5.10 10.48 2.83
C TYR A 18 -5.48 9.24 3.64
N MET A 19 -4.50 8.37 3.85
CA MET A 19 -4.60 7.26 4.79
C MET A 19 -4.78 7.79 6.20
N ARG A 20 -5.91 7.46 6.86
CA ARG A 20 -6.19 7.81 8.26
C ARG A 20 -6.35 6.54 9.07
N GLY A 21 -6.28 6.65 10.41
CA GLY A 21 -6.29 5.50 11.31
C GLY A 21 -7.37 4.46 11.02
N MET A 22 -8.62 4.90 10.77
CA MET A 22 -9.72 3.98 10.41
C MET A 22 -9.48 3.23 9.09
N ILE A 23 -8.93 3.89 8.08
CA ILE A 23 -8.61 3.26 6.78
C ILE A 23 -7.42 2.33 6.95
N PHE A 24 -6.44 2.72 7.75
CA PHE A 24 -5.28 1.89 8.06
C PHE A 24 -5.70 0.61 8.79
N ASN A 25 -6.55 0.72 9.81
CA ASN A 25 -7.08 -0.44 10.51
C ASN A 25 -7.85 -1.39 9.58
N LYS A 26 -8.67 -0.83 8.68
CA LYS A 26 -9.39 -1.61 7.68
C LYS A 26 -8.43 -2.35 6.76
N TRP A 27 -7.42 -1.66 6.23
CA TRP A 27 -6.37 -2.26 5.40
C TRP A 27 -5.59 -3.35 6.13
N LEU A 28 -5.25 -3.13 7.41
CA LEU A 28 -4.59 -4.16 8.23
C LEU A 28 -5.43 -5.43 8.33
N ASN A 29 -6.70 -5.28 8.69
CA ASN A 29 -7.57 -6.44 8.97
C ASN A 29 -8.04 -7.16 7.71
N GLU A 30 -8.32 -6.44 6.63
CA GLU A 30 -8.93 -7.01 5.42
C GLU A 30 -7.91 -7.40 4.34
N ILE A 31 -6.71 -6.82 4.36
CA ILE A 31 -5.69 -7.05 3.34
C ILE A 31 -4.41 -7.62 3.94
N LEU A 32 -3.75 -6.87 4.83
CA LEU A 32 -2.42 -7.27 5.29
C LEU A 32 -2.44 -8.56 6.11
N VAL A 33 -3.30 -8.66 7.11
CA VAL A 33 -3.36 -9.85 7.98
C VAL A 33 -3.72 -11.11 7.19
N PRO A 34 -4.76 -11.13 6.34
CA PRO A 34 -5.06 -12.27 5.48
C PRO A 34 -3.89 -12.65 4.56
N TYR A 35 -3.26 -11.67 3.92
CA TYR A 35 -2.10 -11.89 3.04
C TYR A 35 -0.94 -12.52 3.79
N VAL A 36 -0.58 -11.97 4.95
CA VAL A 36 0.51 -12.50 5.76
C VAL A 36 0.21 -13.94 6.21
N ASN A 37 -1.03 -14.22 6.64
CA ASN A 37 -1.43 -15.55 7.07
C ASN A 37 -1.41 -16.58 5.93
N GLU A 38 -1.74 -16.18 4.71
CA GLU A 38 -1.61 -17.03 3.51
C GLU A 38 -0.15 -17.38 3.19
N LYS A 39 0.77 -16.41 3.38
CA LYS A 39 2.18 -16.57 2.99
C LYS A 39 3.06 -17.22 4.07
N ARG A 40 2.59 -17.29 5.29
CA ARG A 40 3.35 -17.93 6.40
C ARG A 40 3.51 -19.43 6.19
N ALA A 41 4.70 -19.92 6.48
CA ALA A 41 4.95 -21.36 6.53
C ALA A 41 4.37 -21.99 7.81
N THR A 42 4.38 -21.25 8.92
CA THR A 42 3.82 -21.67 10.23
C THR A 42 3.06 -20.49 10.87
N PRO A 43 2.04 -20.74 11.70
CA PRO A 43 1.28 -19.67 12.37
C PRO A 43 2.14 -18.78 13.28
N ASP A 44 3.22 -19.32 13.85
CA ASP A 44 4.12 -18.61 14.77
C ASP A 44 5.20 -17.78 14.05
N GLN A 45 5.30 -17.90 12.73
CA GLN A 45 6.27 -17.14 11.96
C GLN A 45 5.96 -15.66 12.02
N HIS A 46 6.95 -14.84 12.45
CA HIS A 46 6.82 -13.40 12.44
C HIS A 46 6.92 -12.83 11.03
N ALA A 47 6.15 -11.77 10.79
CA ALA A 47 6.25 -10.93 9.59
C ALA A 47 6.74 -9.54 9.99
N LEU A 48 7.33 -8.82 9.06
CA LEU A 48 7.82 -7.47 9.27
C LEU A 48 7.10 -6.48 8.35
N LEU A 49 6.45 -5.47 8.96
CA LEU A 49 5.87 -4.33 8.27
C LEU A 49 6.82 -3.13 8.38
N ILE A 50 7.30 -2.62 7.26
CA ILE A 50 8.14 -1.42 7.22
C ILE A 50 7.29 -0.26 6.73
N CYS A 51 7.20 0.81 7.53
CA CYS A 51 6.44 2.02 7.24
C CYS A 51 7.33 3.25 7.26
N ASP A 52 6.91 4.31 6.56
CA ASP A 52 7.53 5.61 6.72
C ASP A 52 7.01 6.35 7.98
N ALA A 53 7.66 7.50 8.32
CA ALA A 53 7.29 8.29 9.49
C ALA A 53 5.97 9.07 9.34
N HIS A 54 5.29 9.02 8.20
CA HIS A 54 3.95 9.59 8.01
C HIS A 54 2.83 8.82 8.74
N VAL A 55 3.16 8.35 9.92
CA VAL A 55 2.37 7.40 10.72
C VAL A 55 1.28 8.11 11.56
N SER A 56 0.71 9.21 11.09
CA SER A 56 -0.52 9.78 11.71
C SER A 56 -1.72 8.82 11.68
N SER A 57 -1.52 7.65 11.06
CA SER A 57 -2.54 6.60 10.90
C SER A 57 -2.42 5.49 11.93
N ILE A 58 -1.28 5.33 12.62
CA ILE A 58 -1.09 4.27 13.61
C ILE A 58 -1.74 4.69 14.91
N ASN A 59 -2.69 3.89 15.34
CA ASN A 59 -3.39 4.02 16.60
C ASN A 59 -3.21 2.75 17.43
N GLU A 60 -3.69 2.77 18.66
CA GLU A 60 -3.59 1.64 19.60
C GLU A 60 -4.22 0.36 19.03
N GLU A 61 -5.36 0.47 18.35
CA GLU A 61 -6.04 -0.66 17.72
C GLU A 61 -5.16 -1.32 16.64
N ALA A 62 -4.49 -0.52 15.81
CA ALA A 62 -3.56 -1.01 14.81
C ALA A 62 -2.39 -1.78 15.44
N LEU A 63 -1.79 -1.22 16.51
CA LEU A 63 -0.69 -1.87 17.22
C LEU A 63 -1.11 -3.20 17.85
N GLN A 64 -2.30 -3.25 18.43
CA GLN A 64 -2.85 -4.48 18.97
C GLN A 64 -3.11 -5.53 17.88
N THR A 65 -3.68 -5.12 16.75
CA THR A 65 -3.89 -6.01 15.59
C THR A 65 -2.58 -6.60 15.09
N LEU A 66 -1.54 -5.78 14.91
CA LEU A 66 -0.22 -6.23 14.48
C LEU A 66 0.37 -7.24 15.46
N LYS A 67 0.36 -6.91 16.76
CA LYS A 67 0.87 -7.77 17.83
C LYS A 67 0.16 -9.12 17.90
N HIS A 68 -1.17 -9.12 17.84
CA HIS A 68 -1.97 -10.36 17.86
C HIS A 68 -1.70 -11.28 16.67
N ASN A 69 -1.24 -10.70 15.55
CA ASN A 69 -0.96 -11.42 14.33
C ASN A 69 0.54 -11.65 14.10
N ASN A 70 1.40 -11.55 15.12
CA ASN A 70 2.86 -11.72 15.01
C ASN A 70 3.47 -10.91 13.86
N ILE A 71 3.04 -9.65 13.71
CA ILE A 71 3.57 -8.71 12.72
C ILE A 71 4.34 -7.63 13.46
N ASP A 72 5.66 -7.65 13.32
CA ASP A 72 6.53 -6.61 13.84
C ASP A 72 6.50 -5.39 12.92
N MET A 73 6.57 -4.18 13.50
CA MET A 73 6.54 -2.96 12.73
C MET A 73 7.80 -2.13 12.95
N ILE A 74 8.41 -1.70 11.86
CA ILE A 74 9.52 -0.73 11.87
C ILE A 74 9.06 0.55 11.18
N VAL A 75 9.19 1.67 11.89
CA VAL A 75 8.95 3.01 11.33
C VAL A 75 10.28 3.60 10.92
N LEU A 76 10.43 3.91 9.64
CA LEU A 76 11.63 4.54 9.12
C LEU A 76 11.74 6.00 9.62
N PRO A 77 12.95 6.50 9.92
CA PRO A 77 13.13 7.87 10.36
C PRO A 77 12.60 8.88 9.35
N ALA A 78 12.15 10.05 9.82
CA ALA A 78 11.78 11.15 8.95
C ALA A 78 12.94 11.53 8.00
N HIS A 79 12.61 11.91 6.77
CA HIS A 79 13.59 12.25 5.71
C HIS A 79 14.51 11.10 5.24
N SER A 80 14.18 9.86 5.58
CA SER A 80 14.93 8.66 5.14
C SER A 80 14.39 8.04 3.84
N THR A 81 13.29 8.55 3.31
CA THR A 81 12.55 8.04 2.16
C THR A 81 13.46 7.76 0.95
N SER A 82 14.36 8.71 0.63
CA SER A 82 15.25 8.59 -0.52
C SER A 82 16.33 7.53 -0.37
N LYS A 83 16.62 7.06 0.85
CA LYS A 83 17.68 6.09 1.13
C LYS A 83 17.15 4.69 1.45
N TYR A 84 15.97 4.58 2.06
CA TYR A 84 15.49 3.31 2.63
C TYR A 84 14.15 2.85 2.06
N GLN A 85 13.40 3.70 1.38
CA GLN A 85 12.16 3.29 0.70
C GLN A 85 12.46 2.82 -0.71
N THR A 86 12.78 1.55 -0.85
CA THR A 86 13.08 0.91 -2.15
C THR A 86 11.93 1.07 -3.15
N LEU A 87 10.68 1.07 -2.70
CA LEU A 87 9.51 1.29 -3.55
C LEU A 87 9.48 2.71 -4.15
N ASP A 88 9.81 3.75 -3.36
CA ASP A 88 9.79 5.14 -3.83
C ASP A 88 10.96 5.42 -4.79
N VAL A 89 12.11 4.81 -4.56
CA VAL A 89 13.30 5.01 -5.39
C VAL A 89 13.19 4.29 -6.73
N GLY A 90 12.64 3.06 -6.75
CA GLY A 90 12.62 2.23 -7.95
C GLY A 90 11.27 2.17 -8.66
N ILE A 91 10.23 1.80 -7.96
CA ILE A 91 8.95 1.37 -8.56
C ILE A 91 7.97 2.53 -8.70
N TYR A 92 7.82 3.37 -7.67
CA TYR A 92 6.83 4.46 -7.72
C TYR A 92 7.13 5.55 -8.72
N SER A 93 8.38 5.80 -9.09
CA SER A 93 8.68 6.74 -10.18
C SER A 93 8.12 6.21 -11.50
N SER A 94 8.36 4.93 -11.80
CA SER A 94 7.81 4.26 -12.99
C SER A 94 6.28 4.25 -12.98
N TYR A 95 5.66 3.98 -11.83
CA TYR A 95 4.20 4.03 -11.67
C TYR A 95 3.64 5.43 -11.96
N LYS A 96 4.22 6.47 -11.37
CA LYS A 96 3.80 7.86 -11.59
C LYS A 96 3.88 8.27 -13.07
N ASP A 97 4.94 7.85 -13.77
CA ASP A 97 5.11 8.16 -15.19
C ASP A 97 4.11 7.40 -16.05
N ASN A 98 3.88 6.12 -15.78
CA ASN A 98 2.86 5.35 -16.46
C ASN A 98 1.46 5.90 -16.15
N PHE A 99 1.17 6.23 -14.90
CA PHE A 99 -0.11 6.84 -14.53
C PHE A 99 -0.37 8.14 -15.31
N ARG A 100 0.61 9.03 -15.43
CA ARG A 100 0.49 10.28 -16.22
C ARG A 100 0.23 10.01 -17.70
N ARG A 101 0.76 8.93 -18.27
CA ARG A 101 0.51 8.53 -19.66
C ARG A 101 -0.94 8.10 -19.88
N TYR A 102 -1.50 7.34 -18.95
CA TYR A 102 -2.87 6.84 -19.04
C TYR A 102 -3.91 7.86 -18.59
N TYR A 103 -3.58 8.66 -17.58
CA TYR A 103 -4.50 9.68 -17.05
C TYR A 103 -4.31 11.04 -17.74
N ARG A 104 -5.22 11.34 -18.66
CA ARG A 104 -5.18 12.60 -19.44
C ARG A 104 -5.95 13.75 -18.77
N GLY A 105 -6.26 13.69 -17.49
CA GLY A 105 -6.92 14.76 -16.74
C GLY A 105 -8.40 15.00 -17.11
N LYS A 106 -8.97 14.20 -17.99
CA LYS A 106 -10.37 14.28 -18.42
C LYS A 106 -11.08 12.94 -18.17
N GLY A 107 -12.25 13.01 -17.54
CA GLY A 107 -13.07 11.85 -17.29
C GLY A 107 -13.08 11.46 -15.80
N GLY A 108 -14.25 11.02 -15.34
CA GLY A 108 -14.52 10.72 -13.94
C GLY A 108 -13.73 9.53 -13.37
N LEU A 109 -14.29 8.94 -12.33
CA LEU A 109 -13.71 7.82 -11.59
C LEU A 109 -13.21 6.67 -12.48
N TYR A 110 -13.92 6.35 -13.55
CA TYR A 110 -13.56 5.28 -14.48
C TYR A 110 -12.16 5.49 -15.10
N ASN A 111 -11.87 6.70 -15.61
CA ASN A 111 -10.57 6.99 -16.21
C ASN A 111 -9.44 7.01 -15.18
N LEU A 112 -9.73 7.43 -13.95
CA LEU A 112 -8.78 7.37 -12.84
C LEU A 112 -8.42 5.91 -12.52
N LEU A 113 -9.42 5.04 -12.41
CA LEU A 113 -9.23 3.61 -12.14
C LEU A 113 -8.49 2.92 -13.28
N PHE A 114 -8.90 3.15 -14.51
CA PHE A 114 -8.24 2.62 -15.70
C PHE A 114 -6.76 3.01 -15.74
N ALA A 115 -6.44 4.29 -15.50
CA ALA A 115 -5.07 4.76 -15.47
C ALA A 115 -4.27 4.12 -14.32
N SER A 116 -4.89 3.95 -13.15
CA SER A 116 -4.22 3.34 -11.99
C SER A 116 -3.90 1.87 -12.22
N ILE A 117 -4.84 1.08 -12.75
CA ILE A 117 -4.65 -0.35 -13.03
C ILE A 117 -3.55 -0.54 -14.08
N ASN A 118 -3.65 0.15 -15.22
CA ASN A 118 -2.64 0.01 -16.27
C ASN A 118 -1.26 0.49 -15.84
N ALA A 119 -1.19 1.56 -15.05
CA ALA A 119 0.09 2.03 -14.49
C ALA A 119 0.69 1.01 -13.51
N PHE A 120 -0.14 0.37 -12.70
CA PHE A 120 0.28 -0.68 -11.79
C PHE A 120 0.84 -1.89 -12.56
N GLU A 121 0.09 -2.44 -13.49
CA GLU A 121 0.51 -3.58 -14.31
C GLU A 121 1.82 -3.32 -15.06
N CYS A 122 2.00 -2.11 -15.61
CA CYS A 122 3.25 -1.75 -16.30
C CYS A 122 4.44 -1.50 -15.38
N SER A 123 4.23 -1.29 -14.08
CA SER A 123 5.29 -0.87 -13.15
C SER A 123 5.71 -1.99 -12.20
N PHE A 124 4.77 -2.83 -11.79
CA PHE A 124 5.01 -3.91 -10.82
C PHE A 124 5.24 -5.27 -11.51
N ILE A 125 6.06 -5.28 -12.56
CA ILE A 125 6.48 -6.52 -13.21
C ILE A 125 7.67 -7.14 -12.48
N PRO A 126 7.77 -8.50 -12.42
CA PRO A 126 8.81 -9.19 -11.65
C PRO A 126 10.24 -8.74 -11.97
N THR A 127 10.54 -8.46 -13.23
CA THR A 127 11.86 -7.99 -13.68
C THR A 127 12.25 -6.62 -13.13
N LYS A 128 11.27 -5.74 -12.87
CA LYS A 128 11.53 -4.43 -12.26
C LYS A 128 11.65 -4.51 -10.74
N ILE A 129 10.95 -5.44 -10.11
CA ILE A 129 11.02 -5.67 -8.67
C ILE A 129 12.37 -6.27 -8.28
N GLN A 130 12.94 -7.13 -9.11
CA GLN A 130 14.24 -7.76 -8.87
C GLN A 130 15.43 -6.79 -9.08
N GLY A 131 15.23 -5.69 -9.79
CA GLY A 131 16.26 -4.69 -10.07
C GLY A 131 16.22 -3.45 -9.18
N ALA A 132 15.29 -3.38 -8.24
CA ALA A 132 15.16 -2.29 -7.25
C ALA A 132 15.79 -2.72 -5.94
#